data_17e65b174f5cbfc23e82b875b9fbb6c2
#
_entry.id   17e65b174f5cbfc23e82b875b9fbb6c2
#
_cell.length_a   1.000
_cell.length_b   1.000
_cell.length_c   1.000
_cell.angle_alpha   90.00
_cell.angle_beta   90.00
_cell.angle_gamma   90.00
#
_symmetry.space_group_name_H-M   'P 1'
#
loop_
_entity.id
_entity.type
_entity.pdbx_description
1 polymer ?
#
loop_
_entity_poly.entity_id
_entity_poly.type
_entity_poly.pdbx_seq_one_letter_code
_entity_poly.pdbx_strand_id
1 'polypeptide(L)'
;MMDDIRVPIYLVTGFLESGKTTFLDFTLQQEYFAIDGKTLLILCEEGEEEYDMDKLKLTNTVVEVIEDEEDLTPQRLAAMDIIHQPERVVIEYNGMWLVSKFEQMELPEGWGIEQEITCVDATTYQVYMANMKSLFMDMIRNTDMVVFNRCK
;
A
#
# COMPACT_ATOMS: atom_id res chain seq x y z
N MET A 1 -4.75 -19.03 18.78
CA MET A 1 -4.95 -17.69 19.32
C MET A 1 -4.53 -16.68 18.27
N MET A 2 -5.33 -15.68 18.07
CA MET A 2 -4.99 -14.66 17.11
C MET A 2 -3.96 -13.72 17.70
N ASP A 3 -2.94 -13.44 16.93
CA ASP A 3 -1.98 -12.44 17.34
C ASP A 3 -2.60 -11.07 17.24
N ASP A 4 -2.39 -10.26 18.24
CA ASP A 4 -2.87 -8.90 18.23
C ASP A 4 -2.02 -8.08 17.27
N ILE A 5 -2.68 -7.40 16.36
CA ILE A 5 -2.01 -6.49 15.44
C ILE A 5 -1.80 -5.17 16.18
N ARG A 6 -0.52 -4.84 16.44
CA ARG A 6 -0.17 -3.59 17.08
C ARG A 6 0.15 -2.51 16.04
N VAL A 7 0.61 -2.95 14.87
CA VAL A 7 0.93 -2.06 13.75
C VAL A 7 0.14 -2.54 12.54
N PRO A 8 -1.03 -1.95 12.30
CA PRO A 8 -1.84 -2.36 11.15
C PRO A 8 -1.21 -1.89 9.84
N ILE A 9 -1.30 -2.76 8.83
CA ILE A 9 -0.82 -2.45 7.48
C ILE A 9 -2.04 -2.26 6.59
N TYR A 10 -2.07 -1.14 5.88
CA TYR A 10 -3.05 -0.89 4.82
C TYR A 10 -2.31 -1.07 3.50
N LEU A 11 -2.60 -2.15 2.80
CA LEU A 11 -1.93 -2.51 1.56
C LEU A 11 -2.78 -2.02 0.38
N VAL A 12 -2.23 -1.07 -0.37
CA VAL A 12 -2.93 -0.51 -1.53
C VAL A 12 -2.27 -1.00 -2.80
N THR A 13 -3.04 -1.67 -3.63
CA THR A 13 -2.58 -2.29 -4.86
C THR A 13 -3.30 -1.69 -6.06
N GLY A 14 -2.85 -2.08 -7.25
CA GLY A 14 -3.43 -1.59 -8.50
C GLY A 14 -2.34 -1.41 -9.52
N PHE A 15 -2.72 -1.45 -10.80
CA PHE A 15 -1.74 -1.24 -11.86
C PHE A 15 -1.30 0.22 -11.90
N LEU A 16 -0.19 0.47 -12.59
CA LEU A 16 0.31 1.84 -12.78
C LEU A 16 -0.82 2.72 -13.34
N GLU A 17 -0.89 3.94 -12.88
CA GLU A 17 -1.91 4.91 -13.26
C GLU A 17 -3.34 4.53 -12.84
N SER A 18 -3.48 3.60 -11.90
CA SER A 18 -4.80 3.24 -11.39
C SER A 18 -5.34 4.25 -10.37
N GLY A 19 -4.52 5.24 -9.99
CA GLY A 19 -4.92 6.24 -9.03
C GLY A 19 -4.52 5.93 -7.59
N LYS A 20 -3.61 4.99 -7.38
CA LYS A 20 -3.15 4.64 -6.03
C LYS A 20 -2.61 5.83 -5.26
N THR A 21 -1.73 6.59 -5.92
CA THR A 21 -1.09 7.74 -5.28
C THR A 21 -2.12 8.82 -4.93
N THR A 22 -3.03 9.11 -5.85
CA THR A 22 -4.08 10.09 -5.60
C THR A 22 -4.99 9.65 -4.47
N PHE A 23 -5.36 8.37 -4.46
CA PHE A 23 -6.20 7.81 -3.41
C PHE A 23 -5.54 7.93 -2.04
N LEU A 24 -4.26 7.54 -1.95
CA LEU A 24 -3.53 7.58 -0.68
C LEU A 24 -3.24 8.99 -0.22
N ASP A 25 -2.84 9.87 -1.13
CA ASP A 25 -2.58 11.26 -0.78
C ASP A 25 -3.82 11.92 -0.19
N PHE A 26 -4.96 11.64 -0.79
CA PHE A 26 -6.24 12.13 -0.27
C PHE A 26 -6.56 11.50 1.09
N THR A 27 -6.48 10.18 1.17
CA THR A 27 -6.92 9.43 2.35
C THR A 27 -6.09 9.75 3.59
N LEU A 28 -4.77 9.88 3.42
CA LEU A 28 -3.87 10.15 4.54
C LEU A 28 -4.15 11.50 5.22
N GLN A 29 -4.83 12.39 4.53
CA GLN A 29 -5.13 13.72 5.06
C GLN A 29 -6.51 13.83 5.67
N GLN A 30 -7.31 12.77 5.63
CA GLN A 30 -8.66 12.80 6.16
C GLN A 30 -8.67 12.57 7.66
N GLU A 31 -9.55 13.29 8.37
CA GLU A 31 -9.66 13.16 9.81
C GLU A 31 -10.02 11.74 10.24
N TYR A 32 -10.86 11.06 9.46
CA TYR A 32 -11.29 9.72 9.82
C TYR A 32 -10.14 8.71 9.76
N PHE A 33 -9.05 9.07 9.08
CA PHE A 33 -7.88 8.21 8.95
C PHE A 33 -6.73 8.67 9.85
N ALA A 34 -6.90 9.74 10.60
CA ALA A 34 -5.85 10.31 11.44
C ALA A 34 -5.58 9.43 12.65
N ILE A 35 -4.30 9.35 13.03
CA ILE A 35 -3.87 8.72 14.28
C ILE A 35 -2.90 9.65 14.98
N ASP A 36 -2.71 9.45 16.29
CA ASP A 36 -1.78 10.27 17.06
C ASP A 36 -0.31 9.89 16.81
N GLY A 37 -0.07 8.66 16.38
CA GLY A 37 1.27 8.15 16.19
C GLY A 37 1.81 8.34 14.78
N LYS A 38 2.95 7.72 14.55
CA LYS A 38 3.67 7.82 13.28
C LYS A 38 3.13 6.82 12.26
N THR A 39 2.94 7.27 11.03
CA THR A 39 2.60 6.42 9.90
C THR A 39 3.83 6.25 9.03
N LEU A 40 4.16 5.01 8.68
CA LEU A 40 5.21 4.70 7.72
C LEU A 40 4.55 4.43 6.36
N LEU A 41 4.87 5.25 5.39
CA LEU A 41 4.38 5.09 4.02
C LEU A 41 5.49 4.49 3.17
N ILE A 42 5.27 3.26 2.70
CA ILE A 42 6.24 2.55 1.85
C ILE A 42 5.76 2.63 0.41
N LEU A 43 6.58 3.22 -0.44
CA LEU A 43 6.29 3.38 -1.86
C LEU A 43 7.10 2.36 -2.65
N CYS A 44 6.41 1.43 -3.30
CA CYS A 44 7.04 0.36 -4.06
C CYS A 44 7.02 0.60 -5.56
N GLU A 45 6.59 1.79 -5.96
CA GLU A 45 6.45 2.12 -7.37
C GLU A 45 6.73 3.60 -7.56
N GLU A 46 7.50 3.93 -8.59
CA GLU A 46 7.65 5.33 -8.95
C GLU A 46 6.33 5.80 -9.54
N GLY A 47 5.62 6.62 -8.79
CA GLY A 47 4.37 7.17 -9.27
C GLY A 47 4.60 8.33 -10.21
N GLU A 48 3.68 8.54 -11.11
CA GLU A 48 3.69 9.73 -11.95
C GLU A 48 3.24 10.94 -11.17
N GLU A 49 2.52 10.71 -10.08
CA GLU A 49 2.06 11.75 -9.19
C GLU A 49 2.93 11.75 -7.94
N GLU A 50 3.27 12.94 -7.49
CA GLU A 50 4.06 13.08 -6.29
C GLU A 50 3.15 13.39 -5.10
N TYR A 51 3.52 12.84 -3.94
CA TYR A 51 2.84 13.20 -2.70
C TYR A 51 3.22 14.59 -2.27
N ASP A 52 2.29 15.28 -1.63
CA ASP A 52 2.58 16.57 -0.99
C ASP A 52 3.31 16.29 0.32
N MET A 53 4.62 16.43 0.30
CA MET A 53 5.46 16.10 1.44
C MET A 53 5.17 16.97 2.67
N ASP A 54 4.78 18.21 2.44
CA ASP A 54 4.45 19.10 3.56
C ASP A 54 3.20 18.61 4.30
N LYS A 55 2.20 18.17 3.56
CA LYS A 55 1.00 17.62 4.16
C LYS A 55 1.27 16.29 4.86
N LEU A 56 2.17 15.47 4.30
CA LEU A 56 2.55 14.22 4.97
C LEU A 56 3.21 14.48 6.31
N LYS A 57 4.02 15.52 6.40
CA LYS A 57 4.64 15.90 7.67
C LYS A 57 3.59 16.32 8.70
N LEU A 58 2.55 17.02 8.26
CA LEU A 58 1.48 17.44 9.16
C LEU A 58 0.72 16.25 9.76
N THR A 59 0.71 15.12 9.05
CA THR A 59 0.05 13.91 9.53
C THR A 59 1.04 12.93 10.17
N ASN A 60 2.26 13.38 10.47
CA ASN A 60 3.31 12.57 11.08
C ASN A 60 3.60 11.30 10.26
N THR A 61 3.72 11.47 8.95
CA THR A 61 3.98 10.38 8.02
C THR A 61 5.41 10.45 7.51
N VAL A 62 6.14 9.33 7.64
CA VAL A 62 7.48 9.20 7.07
C VAL A 62 7.40 8.31 5.83
N VAL A 63 8.24 8.59 4.84
CA VAL A 63 8.21 7.90 3.55
C VAL A 63 9.49 7.10 3.35
N GLU A 64 9.33 5.83 2.95
CA GLU A 64 10.42 4.98 2.49
C GLU A 64 10.09 4.48 1.09
N VAL A 65 11.10 4.44 0.22
CA VAL A 65 10.92 4.00 -1.16
C VAL A 65 11.64 2.67 -1.37
N ILE A 66 10.95 1.70 -1.95
CA ILE A 66 11.52 0.41 -2.33
C ILE A 66 11.25 0.22 -3.82
N GLU A 67 12.23 0.53 -4.66
CA GLU A 67 12.06 0.50 -6.11
C GLU A 67 12.13 -0.92 -6.69
N ASP A 68 12.97 -1.78 -6.11
CA ASP A 68 13.16 -3.13 -6.62
C ASP A 68 12.45 -4.15 -5.74
N GLU A 69 11.77 -5.08 -6.38
CA GLU A 69 11.06 -6.14 -5.66
C GLU A 69 12.00 -6.92 -4.74
N GLU A 70 13.24 -7.11 -5.17
CA GLU A 70 14.24 -7.84 -4.40
C GLU A 70 14.59 -7.15 -3.09
N ASP A 71 14.36 -5.86 -2.99
CA ASP A 71 14.64 -5.09 -1.78
C ASP A 71 13.49 -5.12 -0.78
N LEU A 72 12.32 -5.57 -1.18
CA LEU A 72 11.19 -5.74 -0.26
C LEU A 72 11.33 -7.10 0.42
N THR A 73 11.98 -7.10 1.56
CA THR A 73 12.34 -8.32 2.30
C THR A 73 11.94 -8.20 3.76
N PRO A 74 11.80 -9.33 4.46
CA PRO A 74 11.56 -9.29 5.90
C PRO A 74 12.63 -8.49 6.66
N GLN A 75 13.89 -8.59 6.24
CA GLN A 75 14.99 -7.86 6.87
C GLN A 75 14.85 -6.36 6.68
N ARG A 76 14.43 -5.93 5.50
CA ARG A 76 14.23 -4.50 5.23
C ARG A 76 13.08 -3.94 6.07
N LEU A 77 11.99 -4.70 6.17
CA LEU A 77 10.85 -4.28 7.00
C LEU A 77 11.23 -4.23 8.47
N ALA A 78 12.02 -5.19 8.95
CA ALA A 78 12.49 -5.19 10.33
C ALA A 78 13.35 -3.96 10.61
N ALA A 79 14.21 -3.58 9.66
CA ALA A 79 15.04 -2.39 9.79
C ALA A 79 14.18 -1.11 9.87
N MET A 80 13.13 -1.04 9.05
CA MET A 80 12.22 0.09 9.07
C MET A 80 11.48 0.19 10.40
N ASP A 81 11.09 -0.96 10.97
CA ASP A 81 10.43 -0.98 12.26
C ASP A 81 11.33 -0.43 13.36
N ILE A 82 12.60 -0.80 13.35
CA ILE A 82 13.56 -0.33 14.32
C ILE A 82 13.82 1.18 14.18
N ILE A 83 13.98 1.63 12.95
CA ILE A 83 14.32 3.02 12.67
C ILE A 83 13.14 3.97 12.94
N HIS A 84 11.97 3.60 12.51
CA HIS A 84 10.82 4.51 12.55
C HIS A 84 9.85 4.24 13.69
N GLN A 85 9.78 3.01 14.16
CA GLN A 85 8.83 2.59 15.20
C GLN A 85 7.42 3.09 14.90
N PRO A 86 6.86 2.71 13.71
CA PRO A 86 5.58 3.23 13.29
C PRO A 86 4.45 2.62 14.10
N GLU A 87 3.35 3.35 14.23
CA GLU A 87 2.12 2.83 14.81
C GLU A 87 1.19 2.31 13.73
N ARG A 88 1.46 2.65 12.47
CA ARG A 88 0.68 2.22 11.32
C ARG A 88 1.57 2.22 10.09
N VAL A 89 1.33 1.27 9.18
CA VAL A 89 2.06 1.18 7.92
C VAL A 89 1.06 1.25 6.77
N VAL A 90 1.37 2.06 5.78
CA VAL A 90 0.62 2.14 4.54
C VAL A 90 1.58 1.80 3.41
N ILE A 91 1.21 0.84 2.57
CA ILE A 91 2.07 0.40 1.48
C ILE A 91 1.38 0.67 0.14
N GLU A 92 2.01 1.48 -0.71
CA GLU A 92 1.61 1.61 -2.09
C GLU A 92 2.40 0.56 -2.86
N TYR A 93 1.76 -0.60 -3.09
CA TYR A 93 2.42 -1.75 -3.68
C TYR A 93 2.58 -1.58 -5.19
N ASN A 94 3.63 -2.19 -5.74
CA ASN A 94 3.86 -2.15 -7.18
C ASN A 94 2.85 -3.03 -7.91
N GLY A 95 2.17 -2.48 -8.89
CA GLY A 95 1.12 -3.20 -9.61
C GLY A 95 1.60 -4.38 -10.44
N MET A 96 2.90 -4.50 -10.66
CA MET A 96 3.47 -5.62 -11.42
C MET A 96 4.00 -6.74 -10.53
N TRP A 97 4.00 -6.55 -9.22
CA TRP A 97 4.45 -7.57 -8.26
C TRP A 97 3.24 -8.34 -7.76
N LEU A 98 3.45 -9.64 -7.45
CA LEU A 98 2.38 -10.48 -6.91
C LEU A 98 2.05 -10.07 -5.47
N VAL A 99 0.78 -9.81 -5.21
CA VAL A 99 0.32 -9.46 -3.87
C VAL A 99 0.48 -10.65 -2.93
N SER A 100 0.23 -11.87 -3.43
CA SER A 100 0.38 -13.09 -2.64
C SER A 100 1.78 -13.23 -2.06
N LYS A 101 2.79 -12.73 -2.76
CA LYS A 101 4.16 -12.77 -2.27
C LYS A 101 4.33 -11.95 -1.00
N PHE A 102 3.71 -10.78 -0.94
CA PHE A 102 3.75 -9.97 0.27
C PHE A 102 2.89 -10.59 1.38
N GLU A 103 1.75 -11.14 1.02
CA GLU A 103 0.85 -11.76 2.01
C GLU A 103 1.51 -12.93 2.74
N GLN A 104 2.46 -13.61 2.09
CA GLN A 104 3.17 -14.75 2.68
C GLN A 104 4.49 -14.35 3.33
N MET A 105 4.86 -13.09 3.25
CA MET A 105 6.13 -12.60 3.79
C MET A 105 6.11 -12.57 5.31
N GLU A 106 7.25 -12.90 5.93
CA GLU A 106 7.40 -12.76 7.37
C GLU A 106 7.48 -11.28 7.73
N LEU A 107 6.57 -10.82 8.58
CA LEU A 107 6.49 -9.42 8.96
C LEU A 107 7.14 -9.18 10.32
N PRO A 108 7.58 -7.95 10.62
CA PRO A 108 8.05 -7.62 11.96
C PRO A 108 6.98 -7.93 13.00
N GLU A 109 7.43 -8.22 14.23
CA GLU A 109 6.52 -8.55 15.32
C GLU A 109 5.49 -7.44 15.53
N GLY A 110 4.23 -7.82 15.62
CA GLY A 110 3.13 -6.90 15.82
C GLY A 110 2.54 -6.31 14.55
N TRP A 111 3.24 -6.44 13.42
CA TRP A 111 2.70 -5.98 12.14
C TRP A 111 1.72 -7.00 11.58
N GLY A 112 0.64 -6.52 10.98
CA GLY A 112 -0.32 -7.40 10.32
C GLY A 112 -1.15 -6.62 9.33
N ILE A 113 -1.56 -7.30 8.26
CA ILE A 113 -2.39 -6.68 7.23
C ILE A 113 -3.80 -6.48 7.78
N GLU A 114 -4.18 -5.23 7.95
CA GLU A 114 -5.51 -4.87 8.44
C GLU A 114 -6.51 -4.77 7.28
N GLN A 115 -6.08 -4.22 6.17
CA GLN A 115 -6.94 -4.02 5.03
C GLN A 115 -6.15 -4.03 3.74
N GLU A 116 -6.71 -4.69 2.71
CA GLU A 116 -6.17 -4.67 1.36
C GLU A 116 -7.14 -3.92 0.46
N ILE A 117 -6.63 -2.91 -0.22
CA ILE A 117 -7.43 -2.04 -1.07
C ILE A 117 -6.85 -2.08 -2.48
N THR A 118 -7.70 -2.35 -3.46
CA THR A 118 -7.27 -2.39 -4.85
C THR A 118 -7.87 -1.22 -5.61
N CYS A 119 -7.00 -0.40 -6.21
CA CYS A 119 -7.43 0.71 -7.06
C CYS A 119 -7.49 0.27 -8.51
N VAL A 120 -8.59 0.53 -9.18
CA VAL A 120 -8.81 0.14 -10.57
C VAL A 120 -9.19 1.37 -11.38
N ASP A 121 -8.52 1.56 -12.51
CA ASP A 121 -8.92 2.60 -13.46
C ASP A 121 -10.05 2.05 -14.30
N ALA A 122 -11.24 2.62 -14.14
CA ALA A 122 -12.43 2.14 -14.82
C ALA A 122 -12.32 2.22 -16.35
N THR A 123 -11.48 3.12 -16.86
CA THR A 123 -11.31 3.26 -18.31
C THR A 123 -10.41 2.22 -18.93
N THR A 124 -9.54 1.57 -18.13
CA THR A 124 -8.58 0.58 -18.64
C THR A 124 -8.82 -0.82 -18.07
N TYR A 125 -9.81 -0.98 -17.23
CA TYR A 125 -10.12 -2.24 -16.55
C TYR A 125 -10.20 -3.43 -17.49
N GLN A 126 -10.93 -3.30 -18.59
CA GLN A 126 -11.13 -4.42 -19.52
C GLN A 126 -9.83 -4.82 -20.19
N VAL A 127 -8.96 -3.86 -20.47
CA VAL A 127 -7.67 -4.13 -21.09
C VAL A 127 -6.80 -4.98 -20.15
N TYR A 128 -6.74 -4.62 -18.88
CA TYR A 128 -5.98 -5.39 -17.90
C TYR A 128 -6.57 -6.78 -17.69
N MET A 129 -7.89 -6.89 -17.63
CA MET A 129 -8.54 -8.20 -17.52
C MET A 129 -8.24 -9.11 -18.70
N ALA A 130 -8.19 -8.54 -19.91
CA ALA A 130 -7.92 -9.34 -21.10
C ALA A 130 -6.46 -9.78 -21.21
N ASN A 131 -5.53 -8.91 -20.83
CA ASN A 131 -4.11 -9.14 -21.09
C ASN A 131 -3.29 -9.59 -19.88
N MET A 132 -3.74 -9.28 -18.68
CA MET A 132 -2.99 -9.54 -17.44
C MET A 132 -3.88 -10.19 -16.38
N LYS A 133 -4.74 -11.10 -16.82
CA LYS A 133 -5.74 -11.70 -15.95
C LYS A 133 -5.16 -12.35 -14.70
N SER A 134 -4.09 -13.12 -14.86
CA SER A 134 -3.50 -13.84 -13.74
C SER A 134 -2.97 -12.90 -12.66
N LEU A 135 -2.31 -11.83 -13.08
CA LEU A 135 -1.78 -10.83 -12.15
C LEU A 135 -2.93 -10.08 -11.48
N PHE A 136 -3.94 -9.72 -12.25
CA PHE A 136 -5.09 -9.00 -11.72
C PHE A 136 -5.87 -9.86 -10.73
N MET A 137 -6.06 -11.14 -11.03
CA MET A 137 -6.76 -12.06 -10.13
C MET A 137 -5.97 -12.28 -8.83
N ASP A 138 -4.64 -12.34 -8.92
CA ASP A 138 -3.80 -12.40 -7.72
C ASP A 138 -3.98 -11.15 -6.87
N MET A 139 -4.03 -9.99 -7.53
CA MET A 139 -4.16 -8.71 -6.86
C MET A 139 -5.47 -8.59 -6.07
N ILE A 140 -6.57 -9.08 -6.63
CA ILE A 140 -7.88 -8.90 -6.00
C ILE A 140 -8.33 -10.08 -5.13
N ARG A 141 -7.57 -11.18 -5.12
CA ARG A 141 -8.01 -12.41 -4.43
C ARG A 141 -8.41 -12.19 -2.98
N ASN A 142 -7.64 -11.42 -2.25
CA ASN A 142 -7.87 -11.17 -0.83
C ASN A 142 -8.19 -9.71 -0.53
N THR A 143 -8.53 -8.95 -1.56
CA THR A 143 -8.80 -7.54 -1.35
C THR A 143 -10.08 -7.33 -0.55
N ASP A 144 -10.04 -6.39 0.38
CA ASP A 144 -11.19 -6.03 1.21
C ASP A 144 -12.05 -4.96 0.54
N MET A 145 -11.45 -4.15 -0.33
CA MET A 145 -12.15 -3.06 -0.97
C MET A 145 -11.55 -2.79 -2.34
N VAL A 146 -12.40 -2.56 -3.34
CA VAL A 146 -11.98 -2.15 -4.66
C VAL A 146 -12.44 -0.72 -4.89
N VAL A 147 -11.49 0.14 -5.26
CA VAL A 147 -11.78 1.55 -5.54
C VAL A 147 -11.63 1.78 -7.04
N PHE A 148 -12.71 2.22 -7.69
CA PHE A 148 -12.68 2.54 -9.10
C PHE A 148 -12.45 4.04 -9.28
N ASN A 149 -11.42 4.38 -10.04
CA ASN A 149 -11.11 5.76 -10.38
C ASN A 149 -11.52 6.05 -11.82
N ARG A 150 -11.72 7.32 -12.12
CA ARG A 150 -12.06 7.78 -13.47
C ARG A 150 -13.35 7.18 -14.00
N CYS A 151 -14.27 6.89 -13.08
CA CYS A 151 -15.62 6.48 -13.45
C CYS A 151 -16.38 7.68 -13.99
N LYS A 152 -17.13 7.45 -15.04
CA LYS A 152 -17.97 8.49 -15.62
C LYS A 152 -19.42 8.04 -15.66
#